data_e3b2a0cdf21c0a4133b8ff54931c3cbe
#
_entry.id   e3b2a0cdf21c0a4133b8ff54931c3cbe
#
_cell.length_a   1.000
_cell.length_b   1.000
_cell.length_c   1.000
_cell.angle_alpha   90.00
_cell.angle_beta   90.00
_cell.angle_gamma   90.00
#
_symmetry.space_group_name_H-M   'P 1'
#
loop_
_entity.id
_entity.type
_entity.pdbx_description
1 polymer ?
#
loop_
_entity_poly.entity_id
_entity_poly.type
_entity_poly.pdbx_seq_one_letter_code
_entity_poly.pdbx_strand_id
1 'polypeptide(L)'
;VENIVRHLRLPDNKGKSILDITIDAVNEVRSPLILATLTVVAAILPMAFVRGLMGPYMRPIPIGARAAMMFSMFVAFVATPWAAYQILGKAFAQGKLKVHHEGEKEDFLTRLYRSYMIPLIRDPKIRRIFLWSLGGMLIAAMMLVPLKLVRMKMLPFDNKNEFQVVLNMPDGTPAEKTKQVITEIAEYLVTVPEVKDIEAYTGSAAPYNFNGLVRHYFLRSKPYQADLQVNLAGKHHRKRQSHDIAKAVRPKIHEIVKKHQGHVQIAEVPPGPPVLSTLVLEIYGPTVAGQQALAAKIEKLLSESEGVTDIDTYSQSP
;
A
#
# COMPACT_ATOMS: atom_id res chain seq x y z
N VAL A 1 22.06 -24.45 3.77
CA VAL A 1 22.16 -25.75 4.47
C VAL A 1 21.95 -26.88 3.49
N GLU A 2 20.87 -26.88 2.72
CA GLU A 2 20.52 -27.95 1.77
C GLU A 2 21.68 -28.27 0.81
N ASN A 3 22.30 -27.24 0.23
CA ASN A 3 23.45 -27.43 -0.66
C ASN A 3 24.65 -28.09 0.05
N ILE A 4 24.89 -27.75 1.31
CA ILE A 4 25.96 -28.38 2.10
C ILE A 4 25.64 -29.87 2.34
N VAL A 5 24.38 -30.18 2.70
CA VAL A 5 23.93 -31.57 2.87
C VAL A 5 24.05 -32.35 1.56
N ARG A 6 23.70 -31.75 0.44
CA ARG A 6 23.88 -32.33 -0.90
C ARG A 6 25.34 -32.67 -1.17
N HIS A 7 26.26 -31.71 -0.96
CA HIS A 7 27.68 -31.92 -1.15
C HIS A 7 28.27 -33.02 -0.24
N LEU A 8 27.80 -33.10 1.00
CA LEU A 8 28.22 -34.17 1.92
C LEU A 8 27.77 -35.57 1.47
N ARG A 9 26.71 -35.65 0.64
CA ARG A 9 26.18 -36.92 0.10
C ARG A 9 26.78 -37.30 -1.27
N LEU A 10 27.53 -36.40 -1.92
CA LEU A 10 28.11 -36.68 -3.22
C LEU A 10 29.25 -37.71 -3.12
N PRO A 11 29.28 -38.74 -4.02
CA PRO A 11 30.33 -39.78 -4.01
C PRO A 11 31.73 -39.21 -4.21
N ASP A 12 31.87 -38.15 -5.04
CA ASP A 12 33.15 -37.49 -5.37
C ASP A 12 33.78 -36.73 -4.19
N ASN A 13 33.08 -36.55 -3.12
CA ASN A 13 33.54 -35.89 -1.90
C ASN A 13 34.01 -36.87 -0.83
N LYS A 14 33.97 -38.18 -1.11
CA LYS A 14 34.50 -39.20 -0.20
C LYS A 14 36.00 -38.98 0.02
N GLY A 15 36.40 -38.70 1.27
CA GLY A 15 37.79 -38.47 1.63
C GLY A 15 38.25 -37.01 1.73
N LYS A 16 37.41 -36.06 1.31
CA LYS A 16 37.67 -34.64 1.54
C LYS A 16 37.33 -34.25 2.99
N SER A 17 37.96 -33.19 3.47
CA SER A 17 37.60 -32.65 4.80
C SER A 17 36.20 -32.00 4.75
N ILE A 18 35.47 -32.11 5.89
CA ILE A 18 34.13 -31.51 6.00
C ILE A 18 34.18 -30.02 5.79
N LEU A 19 35.28 -29.38 6.17
CA LEU A 19 35.53 -27.94 5.96
C LEU A 19 35.56 -27.61 4.47
N ASP A 20 36.35 -28.35 3.69
CA ASP A 20 36.49 -28.12 2.24
C ASP A 20 35.16 -28.34 1.54
N ILE A 21 34.43 -29.40 1.87
CA ILE A 21 33.10 -29.69 1.33
C ILE A 21 32.14 -28.54 1.64
N THR A 22 32.17 -28.00 2.85
CA THR A 22 31.31 -26.89 3.25
C THR A 22 31.64 -25.61 2.47
N ILE A 23 32.94 -25.32 2.27
CA ILE A 23 33.42 -24.17 1.50
C ILE A 23 33.02 -24.29 0.02
N ASP A 24 33.20 -25.46 -0.58
CA ASP A 24 32.81 -25.73 -1.97
C ASP A 24 31.30 -25.54 -2.17
N ALA A 25 30.49 -26.07 -1.25
CA ALA A 25 29.03 -25.95 -1.28
C ALA A 25 28.57 -24.47 -1.15
N VAL A 26 29.22 -23.67 -0.33
CA VAL A 26 28.91 -22.25 -0.19
C VAL A 26 29.33 -21.45 -1.41
N ASN A 27 30.50 -21.74 -1.97
CA ASN A 27 31.01 -21.07 -3.16
C ASN A 27 30.11 -21.27 -4.38
N GLU A 28 29.50 -22.45 -4.54
CA GLU A 28 28.56 -22.74 -5.61
C GLU A 28 27.34 -21.81 -5.58
N VAL A 29 26.79 -21.52 -4.39
CA VAL A 29 25.58 -20.69 -4.24
C VAL A 29 25.87 -19.20 -3.96
N ARG A 30 27.13 -18.85 -3.76
CA ARG A 30 27.51 -17.48 -3.38
C ARG A 30 27.07 -16.43 -4.40
N SER A 31 27.43 -16.63 -5.66
CA SER A 31 27.13 -15.65 -6.72
C SER A 31 25.62 -15.47 -6.96
N PRO A 32 24.80 -16.53 -7.13
CA PRO A 32 23.35 -16.41 -7.24
C PRO A 32 22.70 -15.72 -6.04
N LEU A 33 23.14 -16.02 -4.82
CA LEU A 33 22.58 -15.46 -3.61
C LEU A 33 22.88 -13.97 -3.46
N ILE A 34 24.10 -13.54 -3.75
CA ILE A 34 24.49 -12.12 -3.76
C ILE A 34 23.66 -11.38 -4.81
N LEU A 35 23.59 -11.90 -6.04
CA LEU A 35 22.84 -11.25 -7.12
C LEU A 35 21.35 -11.12 -6.79
N ALA A 36 20.74 -12.18 -6.25
CA ALA A 36 19.34 -12.15 -5.82
C ALA A 36 19.11 -11.09 -4.73
N THR A 37 19.98 -11.04 -3.72
CA THR A 37 19.88 -10.03 -2.65
C THR A 37 20.03 -8.62 -3.19
N LEU A 38 21.00 -8.36 -4.06
CA LEU A 38 21.18 -7.04 -4.68
C LEU A 38 20.01 -6.64 -5.57
N THR A 39 19.43 -7.58 -6.30
CA THR A 39 18.23 -7.33 -7.13
C THR A 39 17.05 -6.88 -6.29
N VAL A 40 16.76 -7.55 -5.17
CA VAL A 40 15.67 -7.16 -4.27
C VAL A 40 15.96 -5.82 -3.61
N VAL A 41 17.19 -5.57 -3.17
CA VAL A 41 17.59 -4.26 -2.63
C VAL A 41 17.39 -3.15 -3.66
N ALA A 42 17.79 -3.38 -4.93
CA ALA A 42 17.60 -2.44 -6.01
C ALA A 42 16.11 -2.18 -6.32
N ALA A 43 15.28 -3.21 -6.27
CA ALA A 43 13.84 -3.07 -6.50
C ALA A 43 13.12 -2.21 -5.45
N ILE A 44 13.58 -2.25 -4.19
CA ILE A 44 12.99 -1.47 -3.09
C ILE A 44 13.60 -0.06 -3.00
N LEU A 45 14.78 0.15 -3.59
CA LEU A 45 15.52 1.41 -3.50
C LEU A 45 14.71 2.66 -3.91
N PRO A 46 13.88 2.67 -4.97
CA PRO A 46 13.10 3.83 -5.38
C PRO A 46 12.19 4.39 -4.28
N MET A 47 11.69 3.55 -3.37
CA MET A 47 10.86 4.01 -2.25
C MET A 47 11.61 4.93 -1.27
N ALA A 48 12.94 4.87 -1.23
CA ALA A 48 13.75 5.75 -0.38
C ALA A 48 13.82 7.20 -0.89
N PHE A 49 13.51 7.43 -2.16
CA PHE A 49 13.54 8.73 -2.82
C PHE A 49 12.18 9.43 -2.86
N VAL A 50 11.14 8.85 -2.28
CA VAL A 50 9.82 9.49 -2.17
C VAL A 50 9.96 10.77 -1.36
N ARG A 51 9.47 11.89 -1.92
CA ARG A 51 9.50 13.24 -1.33
C ARG A 51 8.14 13.63 -0.76
N GLY A 52 8.06 14.79 -0.11
CA GLY A 52 6.84 15.33 0.50
C GLY A 52 6.50 14.63 1.83
N LEU A 53 5.28 14.79 2.29
CA LEU A 53 4.78 14.23 3.57
C LEU A 53 4.89 12.70 3.65
N MET A 54 4.81 12.01 2.51
CA MET A 54 4.98 10.56 2.41
C MET A 54 6.43 10.10 2.64
N GLY A 55 7.41 10.94 2.35
CA GLY A 55 8.83 10.59 2.41
C GLY A 55 9.28 10.07 3.77
N PRO A 56 9.13 10.84 4.86
CA PRO A 56 9.53 10.40 6.20
C PRO A 56 8.83 9.12 6.64
N TYR A 57 7.60 8.91 6.19
CA TYR A 57 6.79 7.74 6.54
C TYR A 57 7.22 6.47 5.79
N MET A 58 7.60 6.61 4.53
CA MET A 58 7.96 5.49 3.64
C MET A 58 9.44 5.09 3.73
N ARG A 59 10.34 6.02 4.06
CA ARG A 59 11.80 5.78 4.14
C ARG A 59 12.23 4.67 5.11
N PRO A 60 11.62 4.49 6.29
CA PRO A 60 12.00 3.40 7.20
C PRO A 60 11.86 2.01 6.57
N ILE A 61 10.90 1.81 5.67
CA ILE A 61 10.65 0.52 5.03
C ILE A 61 11.87 0.05 4.20
N PRO A 62 12.34 0.80 3.19
CA PRO A 62 13.51 0.38 2.40
C PRO A 62 14.81 0.37 3.20
N ILE A 63 14.95 1.20 4.23
CA ILE A 63 16.14 1.20 5.10
C ILE A 63 16.16 -0.07 5.94
N GLY A 64 15.06 -0.40 6.62
CA GLY A 64 14.94 -1.61 7.43
C GLY A 64 15.08 -2.89 6.60
N ALA A 65 14.41 -2.93 5.44
CA ALA A 65 14.50 -4.07 4.53
C ALA A 65 15.94 -4.31 4.02
N ARG A 66 16.67 -3.25 3.64
CA ARG A 66 18.08 -3.37 3.21
C ARG A 66 18.95 -3.87 4.35
N ALA A 67 18.82 -3.31 5.54
CA ALA A 67 19.57 -3.75 6.71
C ALA A 67 19.30 -5.23 7.01
N ALA A 68 18.04 -5.64 7.05
CA ALA A 68 17.64 -7.02 7.28
C ALA A 68 18.22 -7.98 6.23
N MET A 69 18.20 -7.59 4.94
CA MET A 69 18.75 -8.40 3.86
C MET A 69 20.27 -8.52 3.93
N MET A 70 20.98 -7.44 4.26
CA MET A 70 22.45 -7.48 4.45
C MET A 70 22.82 -8.38 5.63
N PHE A 71 22.11 -8.27 6.76
CA PHE A 71 22.32 -9.17 7.90
C PHE A 71 21.98 -10.62 7.57
N SER A 72 20.89 -10.87 6.84
CA SER A 72 20.52 -12.20 6.37
C SER A 72 21.60 -12.82 5.49
N MET A 73 22.19 -12.03 4.58
CA MET A 73 23.30 -12.48 3.74
C MET A 73 24.53 -12.79 4.58
N PHE A 74 24.86 -11.97 5.58
CA PHE A 74 25.96 -12.25 6.52
C PHE A 74 25.73 -13.56 7.28
N VAL A 75 24.52 -13.77 7.82
CA VAL A 75 24.15 -15.04 8.49
C VAL A 75 24.26 -16.22 7.53
N ALA A 76 23.82 -16.06 6.27
CA ALA A 76 23.88 -17.12 5.27
C ALA A 76 25.32 -17.56 4.92
N PHE A 77 26.27 -16.63 4.90
CA PHE A 77 27.67 -16.91 4.52
C PHE A 77 28.62 -17.20 5.69
N VAL A 78 28.27 -16.77 6.90
CA VAL A 78 29.14 -16.93 8.07
C VAL A 78 28.51 -17.90 9.08
N ALA A 79 27.35 -17.54 9.63
CA ALA A 79 26.75 -18.31 10.72
C ALA A 79 26.23 -19.68 10.25
N THR A 80 25.58 -19.73 9.09
CA THR A 80 24.99 -20.97 8.57
C THR A 80 26.04 -22.02 8.20
N PRO A 81 27.12 -21.71 7.45
CA PRO A 81 28.18 -22.66 7.17
C PRO A 81 28.92 -23.13 8.42
N TRP A 82 29.19 -22.22 9.36
CA TRP A 82 29.80 -22.57 10.63
C TRP A 82 28.93 -23.52 11.45
N ALA A 83 27.63 -23.23 11.57
CA ALA A 83 26.71 -24.11 12.27
C ALA A 83 26.55 -25.47 11.57
N ALA A 84 26.50 -25.48 10.23
CA ALA A 84 26.46 -26.70 9.45
C ALA A 84 27.72 -27.55 9.66
N TYR A 85 28.90 -26.92 9.65
CA TYR A 85 30.17 -27.60 9.95
C TYR A 85 30.15 -28.25 11.33
N GLN A 86 29.70 -27.54 12.37
CA GLN A 86 29.66 -28.07 13.76
C GLN A 86 28.63 -29.21 13.95
N ILE A 87 27.45 -29.03 13.38
CA ILE A 87 26.33 -29.97 13.60
C ILE A 87 26.45 -31.18 12.67
N LEU A 88 26.57 -30.93 11.36
CA LEU A 88 26.61 -31.97 10.35
C LEU A 88 27.95 -32.73 10.35
N GLY A 89 29.05 -32.02 10.73
CA GLY A 89 30.36 -32.63 10.82
C GLY A 89 30.39 -33.83 11.79
N LYS A 90 29.75 -33.67 12.95
CA LYS A 90 29.63 -34.77 13.93
C LYS A 90 28.77 -35.93 13.41
N ALA A 91 27.67 -35.61 12.74
CA ALA A 91 26.78 -36.62 12.17
C ALA A 91 27.41 -37.37 10.99
N PHE A 92 28.21 -36.66 10.16
CA PHE A 92 28.96 -37.25 9.07
C PHE A 92 30.07 -38.19 9.56
N ALA A 93 30.86 -37.75 10.54
CA ALA A 93 31.92 -38.57 11.16
C ALA A 93 31.36 -39.81 11.84
N GLN A 94 30.11 -39.79 12.32
CA GLN A 94 29.41 -40.94 12.93
C GLN A 94 28.71 -41.83 11.88
N GLY A 95 28.82 -41.57 10.59
CA GLY A 95 28.19 -42.35 9.53
C GLY A 95 26.64 -42.30 9.54
N LYS A 96 26.04 -41.36 10.29
CA LYS A 96 24.59 -41.22 10.42
C LYS A 96 23.93 -40.54 9.21
N LEU A 97 24.69 -39.86 8.35
CA LEU A 97 24.19 -39.29 7.10
C LEU A 97 24.09 -40.41 6.06
N LYS A 98 22.87 -40.88 5.81
CA LYS A 98 22.61 -41.83 4.72
C LYS A 98 23.02 -41.21 3.40
N VAL A 99 23.95 -41.85 2.70
CA VAL A 99 24.25 -41.54 1.29
C VAL A 99 23.02 -41.90 0.49
N HIS A 100 22.53 -40.96 -0.32
CA HIS A 100 21.40 -41.21 -1.20
C HIS A 100 21.85 -42.24 -2.25
N HIS A 101 21.34 -43.47 -2.18
CA HIS A 101 21.59 -44.44 -3.23
C HIS A 101 20.70 -44.13 -4.43
N GLU A 102 21.28 -44.15 -5.62
CA GLU A 102 20.54 -44.21 -6.87
C GLU A 102 19.60 -45.41 -6.84
N GLY A 103 18.32 -45.22 -6.56
CA GLY A 103 17.33 -46.29 -6.43
C GLY A 103 16.18 -46.02 -5.46
N GLU A 104 16.24 -44.95 -4.65
CA GLU A 104 15.06 -44.53 -3.90
C GLU A 104 13.99 -44.00 -4.86
N LYS A 105 12.73 -44.44 -4.67
CA LYS A 105 11.58 -44.01 -5.46
C LYS A 105 11.55 -42.47 -5.48
N GLU A 106 11.72 -41.91 -6.67
CA GLU A 106 11.64 -40.47 -6.83
C GLU A 106 10.32 -39.94 -6.30
N ASP A 107 10.42 -38.90 -5.49
CA ASP A 107 9.25 -38.19 -4.97
C ASP A 107 8.42 -37.63 -6.14
N PHE A 108 7.09 -37.57 -5.96
CA PHE A 108 6.16 -37.08 -6.98
C PHE A 108 6.57 -35.70 -7.52
N LEU A 109 7.04 -34.80 -6.65
CA LEU A 109 7.52 -33.47 -7.02
C LEU A 109 8.78 -33.52 -7.89
N THR A 110 9.71 -34.41 -7.60
CA THR A 110 10.93 -34.60 -8.41
C THR A 110 10.59 -35.11 -9.81
N ARG A 111 9.65 -36.05 -9.91
CA ARG A 111 9.17 -36.58 -11.18
C ARG A 111 8.46 -35.52 -12.01
N LEU A 112 7.59 -34.72 -11.37
CA LEU A 112 6.90 -33.59 -12.02
C LEU A 112 7.92 -32.57 -12.54
N TYR A 113 8.86 -32.15 -11.69
CA TYR A 113 9.92 -31.21 -12.06
C TYR A 113 10.75 -31.71 -13.25
N ARG A 114 11.19 -32.96 -13.22
CA ARG A 114 11.93 -33.56 -14.36
C ARG A 114 11.13 -33.58 -15.63
N SER A 115 9.84 -33.90 -15.56
CA SER A 115 8.96 -33.95 -16.74
C SER A 115 8.90 -32.61 -17.50
N TYR A 116 8.95 -31.49 -16.78
CA TYR A 116 8.93 -30.14 -17.39
C TYR A 116 10.33 -29.61 -17.70
N MET A 117 11.29 -29.83 -16.83
CA MET A 117 12.63 -29.22 -16.94
C MET A 117 13.51 -29.92 -17.96
N ILE A 118 13.45 -31.24 -18.09
CA ILE A 118 14.30 -31.97 -19.03
C ILE A 118 14.02 -31.57 -20.50
N PRO A 119 12.79 -31.50 -20.96
CA PRO A 119 12.50 -30.99 -22.32
C PRO A 119 12.95 -29.54 -22.52
N LEU A 120 12.75 -28.69 -21.49
CA LEU A 120 13.11 -27.28 -21.56
C LEU A 120 14.63 -27.04 -21.68
N ILE A 121 15.42 -27.90 -21.05
CA ILE A 121 16.89 -27.83 -21.10
C ILE A 121 17.43 -28.46 -22.39
N ARG A 122 16.91 -29.63 -22.79
CA ARG A 122 17.46 -30.41 -23.89
C ARG A 122 17.00 -29.91 -25.25
N ASP A 123 15.71 -29.50 -25.41
CA ASP A 123 15.17 -29.10 -26.70
C ASP A 123 15.20 -27.56 -26.87
N PRO A 124 16.02 -27.04 -27.81
CA PRO A 124 16.12 -25.60 -28.04
C PRO A 124 14.85 -25.01 -28.65
N LYS A 125 13.96 -25.84 -29.26
CA LYS A 125 12.67 -25.36 -29.77
C LYS A 125 11.70 -25.12 -28.63
N ILE A 126 11.57 -26.06 -27.70
CA ILE A 126 10.70 -25.94 -26.51
C ILE A 126 11.16 -24.76 -25.65
N ARG A 127 12.46 -24.61 -25.44
CA ARG A 127 13.03 -23.47 -24.70
C ARG A 127 12.67 -22.14 -25.36
N ARG A 128 12.80 -22.00 -26.68
CA ARG A 128 12.45 -20.77 -27.41
C ARG A 128 10.96 -20.47 -27.30
N ILE A 129 10.10 -21.44 -27.47
CA ILE A 129 8.64 -21.28 -27.34
C ILE A 129 8.31 -20.82 -25.92
N PHE A 130 8.90 -21.44 -24.91
CA PHE A 130 8.71 -21.06 -23.51
C PHE A 130 9.15 -19.62 -23.24
N LEU A 131 10.34 -19.21 -23.69
CA LEU A 131 10.83 -17.85 -23.53
C LEU A 131 9.97 -16.82 -24.27
N TRP A 132 9.51 -17.13 -25.48
CA TRP A 132 8.60 -16.26 -26.21
C TRP A 132 7.22 -16.16 -25.54
N SER A 133 6.70 -17.26 -25.01
CA SER A 133 5.44 -17.23 -24.26
C SER A 133 5.55 -16.40 -22.97
N LEU A 134 6.68 -16.51 -22.26
CA LEU A 134 6.96 -15.71 -21.07
C LEU A 134 7.09 -14.22 -21.42
N GLY A 135 7.82 -13.91 -22.51
CA GLY A 135 7.92 -12.53 -23.02
C GLY A 135 6.57 -11.98 -23.46
N GLY A 136 5.77 -12.78 -24.16
CA GLY A 136 4.41 -12.42 -24.56
C GLY A 136 3.49 -12.15 -23.37
N MET A 137 3.54 -13.01 -22.34
CA MET A 137 2.80 -12.79 -21.09
C MET A 137 3.23 -11.50 -20.37
N LEU A 138 4.53 -11.21 -20.34
CA LEU A 138 5.04 -9.98 -19.76
C LEU A 138 4.55 -8.75 -20.50
N ILE A 139 4.61 -8.77 -21.84
CA ILE A 139 4.09 -7.67 -22.68
C ILE A 139 2.58 -7.52 -22.47
N ALA A 140 1.82 -8.63 -22.45
CA ALA A 140 0.39 -8.60 -22.19
C ALA A 140 0.07 -8.00 -20.82
N ALA A 141 0.81 -8.37 -19.78
CA ALA A 141 0.66 -7.79 -18.44
C ALA A 141 0.96 -6.27 -18.41
N MET A 142 2.01 -5.85 -19.12
CA MET A 142 2.34 -4.42 -19.25
C MET A 142 1.26 -3.65 -20.03
N MET A 143 0.63 -4.26 -21.01
CA MET A 143 -0.44 -3.64 -21.80
C MET A 143 -1.75 -3.44 -21.03
N LEU A 144 -1.97 -4.13 -19.91
CA LEU A 144 -3.16 -3.94 -19.08
C LEU A 144 -3.27 -2.51 -18.51
N VAL A 145 -2.15 -1.86 -18.26
CA VAL A 145 -2.11 -0.48 -17.72
C VAL A 145 -2.54 0.57 -18.76
N PRO A 146 -1.91 0.67 -19.95
CA PRO A 146 -2.33 1.64 -20.97
C PRO A 146 -3.74 1.36 -21.51
N LEU A 147 -4.18 0.10 -21.51
CA LEU A 147 -5.56 -0.26 -21.87
C LEU A 147 -6.57 0.08 -20.78
N LYS A 148 -6.13 0.67 -19.65
CA LYS A 148 -6.96 1.03 -18.48
C LYS A 148 -7.75 -0.13 -17.86
N LEU A 149 -7.40 -1.36 -18.17
CA LEU A 149 -7.98 -2.56 -17.55
C LEU A 149 -7.52 -2.73 -16.10
N VAL A 150 -6.29 -2.28 -15.80
CA VAL A 150 -5.76 -2.16 -14.44
C VAL A 150 -5.52 -0.69 -14.14
N ARG A 151 -6.16 -0.19 -13.09
CA ARG A 151 -5.95 1.19 -12.61
C ARG A 151 -4.78 1.21 -11.64
N MET A 152 -3.74 1.95 -11.96
CA MET A 152 -2.64 2.21 -11.03
C MET A 152 -3.08 3.31 -10.05
N LYS A 153 -3.21 2.96 -8.78
CA LYS A 153 -3.37 3.91 -7.68
C LYS A 153 -2.25 3.65 -6.67
N MET A 154 -1.66 4.72 -6.16
CA MET A 154 -0.57 4.60 -5.18
C MET A 154 -1.06 3.94 -3.89
N LEU A 155 -2.25 4.31 -3.43
CA LEU A 155 -2.94 3.69 -2.30
C LEU A 155 -4.45 3.71 -2.59
N PRO A 156 -5.13 2.56 -2.64
CA PRO A 156 -6.58 2.52 -2.76
C PRO A 156 -7.24 2.98 -1.46
N PHE A 157 -8.43 3.56 -1.54
CA PHE A 157 -9.23 3.85 -0.35
C PHE A 157 -9.53 2.55 0.40
N ASP A 158 -9.30 2.58 1.72
CA ASP A 158 -9.64 1.46 2.59
C ASP A 158 -11.15 1.45 2.85
N ASN A 159 -11.73 0.26 2.95
CA ASN A 159 -13.15 0.10 3.23
C ASN A 159 -13.42 0.28 4.73
N LYS A 160 -13.52 1.53 5.17
CA LYS A 160 -13.80 1.91 6.56
C LYS A 160 -15.29 1.82 6.88
N ASN A 161 -15.62 1.73 8.17
CA ASN A 161 -17.01 1.71 8.63
C ASN A 161 -17.52 3.10 9.00
N GLU A 162 -16.88 4.15 8.50
CA GLU A 162 -17.22 5.54 8.81
C GLU A 162 -16.80 6.48 7.70
N PHE A 163 -17.46 7.61 7.63
CA PHE A 163 -17.02 8.83 6.95
C PHE A 163 -17.59 10.05 7.66
N GLN A 164 -17.02 11.21 7.43
CA GLN A 164 -17.44 12.46 8.07
C GLN A 164 -17.97 13.43 7.03
N VAL A 165 -19.08 14.12 7.33
CA VAL A 165 -19.58 15.24 6.55
C VAL A 165 -19.24 16.52 7.30
N VAL A 166 -18.52 17.41 6.65
CA VAL A 166 -18.03 18.68 7.22
C VAL A 166 -18.77 19.83 6.54
N LEU A 167 -19.59 20.53 7.29
CA LEU A 167 -20.44 21.63 6.80
C LEU A 167 -19.89 22.97 7.26
N ASN A 168 -19.73 23.88 6.32
CA ASN A 168 -19.45 25.30 6.56
C ASN A 168 -20.55 26.14 5.93
N MET A 169 -21.32 26.84 6.77
CA MET A 169 -22.27 27.84 6.31
C MET A 169 -21.55 29.19 6.11
N PRO A 170 -22.13 30.15 5.41
CA PRO A 170 -21.58 31.49 5.30
C PRO A 170 -21.30 32.12 6.67
N ASP A 171 -20.22 32.89 6.76
CA ASP A 171 -19.84 33.58 7.99
C ASP A 171 -21.00 34.44 8.52
N GLY A 172 -21.23 34.40 9.85
CA GLY A 172 -22.36 35.08 10.47
C GLY A 172 -23.67 34.29 10.51
N THR A 173 -23.73 33.10 9.94
CA THR A 173 -24.90 32.23 10.04
C THR A 173 -25.10 31.78 11.50
N PRO A 174 -26.30 31.95 12.07
CA PRO A 174 -26.60 31.50 13.43
C PRO A 174 -26.63 29.97 13.54
N ALA A 175 -26.34 29.46 14.73
CA ALA A 175 -26.25 28.01 15.00
C ALA A 175 -27.55 27.27 14.68
N GLU A 176 -28.69 27.90 14.89
CA GLU A 176 -30.02 27.32 14.60
C GLU A 176 -30.19 27.02 13.12
N LYS A 177 -29.72 27.92 12.25
CA LYS A 177 -29.76 27.71 10.81
C LYS A 177 -28.81 26.61 10.38
N THR A 178 -27.59 26.60 10.94
CA THR A 178 -26.60 25.55 10.71
C THR A 178 -27.15 24.19 11.16
N LYS A 179 -27.81 24.16 12.35
CA LYS A 179 -28.48 22.96 12.87
C LYS A 179 -29.60 22.47 11.93
N GLN A 180 -30.39 23.39 11.38
CA GLN A 180 -31.46 23.03 10.42
C GLN A 180 -30.85 22.30 9.20
N VAL A 181 -29.78 22.84 8.60
CA VAL A 181 -29.15 22.26 7.41
C VAL A 181 -28.50 20.91 7.70
N ILE A 182 -27.77 20.78 8.83
CA ILE A 182 -27.15 19.50 9.19
C ILE A 182 -28.18 18.42 9.51
N THR A 183 -29.36 18.81 10.06
CA THR A 183 -30.47 17.90 10.31
C THR A 183 -31.06 17.41 8.99
N GLU A 184 -31.27 18.29 7.99
CA GLU A 184 -31.75 17.91 6.66
C GLU A 184 -30.81 16.89 5.97
N ILE A 185 -29.49 17.08 6.13
CA ILE A 185 -28.50 16.12 5.65
C ILE A 185 -28.62 14.77 6.40
N ALA A 186 -28.78 14.82 7.72
CA ALA A 186 -28.91 13.62 8.56
C ALA A 186 -30.18 12.82 8.20
N GLU A 187 -31.31 13.49 8.02
CA GLU A 187 -32.55 12.87 7.58
C GLU A 187 -32.43 12.14 6.25
N TYR A 188 -31.73 12.75 5.29
CA TYR A 188 -31.40 12.07 4.04
C TYR A 188 -30.51 10.85 4.27
N LEU A 189 -29.45 10.96 5.05
CA LEU A 189 -28.49 9.88 5.27
C LEU A 189 -29.10 8.68 6.00
N VAL A 190 -30.07 8.88 6.89
CA VAL A 190 -30.82 7.79 7.53
C VAL A 190 -31.60 6.94 6.51
N THR A 191 -31.92 7.49 5.35
CA THR A 191 -32.57 6.71 4.27
C THR A 191 -31.62 5.76 3.55
N VAL A 192 -30.29 5.89 3.76
CA VAL A 192 -29.28 5.04 3.12
C VAL A 192 -29.14 3.72 3.90
N PRO A 193 -29.39 2.56 3.30
CA PRO A 193 -29.51 1.29 4.02
C PRO A 193 -28.25 0.87 4.80
N GLU A 194 -27.07 1.33 4.35
CA GLU A 194 -25.80 0.98 4.98
C GLU A 194 -25.41 1.91 6.12
N VAL A 195 -26.12 3.01 6.33
CA VAL A 195 -25.92 3.92 7.46
C VAL A 195 -26.56 3.31 8.69
N LYS A 196 -25.78 3.17 9.75
CA LYS A 196 -26.21 2.58 11.01
C LYS A 196 -26.55 3.64 12.05
N ASP A 197 -25.61 4.56 12.27
CA ASP A 197 -25.70 5.60 13.27
C ASP A 197 -25.19 6.92 12.70
N ILE A 198 -25.71 8.04 13.17
CA ILE A 198 -25.29 9.39 12.80
C ILE A 198 -25.20 10.24 14.06
N GLU A 199 -24.08 10.94 14.20
CA GLU A 199 -23.85 11.89 15.27
C GLU A 199 -23.59 13.27 14.68
N ALA A 200 -24.39 14.26 15.07
CA ALA A 200 -24.30 15.63 14.56
C ALA A 200 -23.80 16.60 15.64
N TYR A 201 -22.80 17.41 15.29
CA TYR A 201 -22.19 18.42 16.13
C TYR A 201 -22.33 19.77 15.45
N THR A 202 -23.01 20.72 16.11
CA THR A 202 -23.22 22.08 15.58
C THR A 202 -22.55 23.11 16.48
N GLY A 203 -21.71 23.99 15.92
CA GLY A 203 -20.97 24.98 16.70
C GLY A 203 -19.88 24.38 17.60
N SER A 204 -19.57 23.10 17.40
CA SER A 204 -18.52 22.36 18.10
C SER A 204 -17.94 21.31 17.17
N ALA A 205 -16.70 20.90 17.45
CA ALA A 205 -16.06 19.81 16.71
C ALA A 205 -16.65 18.45 17.09
N ALA A 206 -16.63 17.52 16.14
CA ALA A 206 -16.83 16.10 16.42
C ALA A 206 -15.72 15.58 17.35
N PRO A 207 -15.92 14.45 18.07
CA PRO A 207 -14.88 13.81 18.85
C PRO A 207 -13.64 13.54 18.01
N TYR A 208 -12.47 13.44 18.65
CA TYR A 208 -11.22 13.18 17.97
C TYR A 208 -11.28 11.92 17.15
N ASN A 209 -11.13 12.07 15.85
CA ASN A 209 -10.93 11.00 14.91
C ASN A 209 -9.67 11.27 14.05
N PHE A 210 -9.28 10.33 13.21
CA PHE A 210 -8.10 10.48 12.37
C PHE A 210 -8.16 11.71 11.46
N ASN A 211 -9.30 11.95 10.80
CA ASN A 211 -9.50 13.13 9.94
C ASN A 211 -9.44 14.42 10.73
N GLY A 212 -10.09 14.45 11.90
CA GLY A 212 -10.11 15.61 12.76
C GLY A 212 -8.72 16.02 13.24
N LEU A 213 -7.87 15.06 13.58
CA LEU A 213 -6.48 15.31 13.98
C LEU A 213 -5.64 15.88 12.83
N VAL A 214 -5.70 15.26 11.66
CA VAL A 214 -4.87 15.64 10.51
C VAL A 214 -5.31 16.94 9.87
N ARG A 215 -6.62 17.17 9.76
CA ARG A 215 -7.22 18.35 9.14
C ARG A 215 -7.54 19.47 10.14
N HIS A 216 -7.12 19.31 11.39
CA HIS A 216 -7.37 20.24 12.49
C HIS A 216 -8.87 20.54 12.74
N TYR A 217 -9.77 19.59 12.44
CA TYR A 217 -11.21 19.78 12.65
C TYR A 217 -11.59 19.95 14.12
N PHE A 218 -10.74 19.53 15.05
CA PHE A 218 -10.92 19.80 16.49
C PHE A 218 -10.91 21.29 16.85
N LEU A 219 -10.46 22.18 15.96
CA LEU A 219 -10.50 23.64 16.14
C LEU A 219 -11.84 24.27 15.72
N ARG A 220 -12.73 23.50 15.12
CA ARG A 220 -14.05 23.97 14.66
C ARG A 220 -14.94 24.27 15.85
N SER A 221 -15.30 25.53 16.03
CA SER A 221 -16.07 26.01 17.19
C SER A 221 -17.01 27.17 16.86
N LYS A 222 -17.18 27.46 15.56
CA LYS A 222 -18.01 28.60 15.13
C LYS A 222 -19.46 28.19 14.91
N PRO A 223 -20.45 29.08 15.18
CA PRO A 223 -21.87 28.78 15.01
C PRO A 223 -22.25 28.30 13.59
N TYR A 224 -21.54 28.78 12.58
CA TYR A 224 -21.73 28.44 11.17
C TYR A 224 -21.03 27.16 10.73
N GLN A 225 -20.40 26.42 11.66
CA GLN A 225 -19.71 25.17 11.41
C GLN A 225 -20.49 24.00 12.04
N ALA A 226 -20.59 22.90 11.29
CA ALA A 226 -21.13 21.65 11.81
C ALA A 226 -20.40 20.45 11.23
N ASP A 227 -20.32 19.40 12.03
CA ASP A 227 -19.73 18.12 11.65
C ASP A 227 -20.77 17.01 11.84
N LEU A 228 -20.78 16.03 10.94
CA LEU A 228 -21.64 14.88 11.02
C LEU A 228 -20.81 13.63 10.86
N GLN A 229 -20.72 12.85 11.92
CA GLN A 229 -20.06 11.55 11.91
C GLN A 229 -21.08 10.51 11.45
N VAL A 230 -20.76 9.81 10.37
CA VAL A 230 -21.64 8.79 9.78
C VAL A 230 -20.99 7.43 9.97
N ASN A 231 -21.63 6.58 10.75
CA ASN A 231 -21.20 5.22 10.99
C ASN A 231 -21.96 4.26 10.07
N LEU A 232 -21.21 3.42 9.37
CA LEU A 232 -21.73 2.44 8.42
C LEU A 232 -21.83 1.05 9.07
N ALA A 233 -22.71 0.23 8.56
CA ALA A 233 -22.76 -1.19 8.87
C ALA A 233 -21.39 -1.83 8.60
N GLY A 234 -21.00 -2.83 9.38
CA GLY A 234 -19.72 -3.51 9.26
C GLY A 234 -19.46 -4.01 7.82
N LYS A 235 -18.22 -3.96 7.37
CA LYS A 235 -17.82 -4.32 6.00
C LYS A 235 -18.31 -5.70 5.53
N HIS A 236 -18.57 -6.63 6.45
CA HIS A 236 -19.10 -7.95 6.15
C HIS A 236 -20.64 -8.00 6.03
N HIS A 237 -21.31 -6.93 6.44
CA HIS A 237 -22.78 -6.82 6.43
C HIS A 237 -23.30 -5.87 5.33
N ARG A 238 -22.42 -5.35 4.47
CA ARG A 238 -22.75 -4.47 3.36
C ARG A 238 -22.09 -4.92 2.07
N LYS A 239 -22.74 -4.65 0.93
CA LYS A 239 -22.20 -4.99 -0.40
C LYS A 239 -21.32 -3.87 -0.98
N ARG A 240 -21.71 -2.60 -0.73
CA ARG A 240 -20.98 -1.43 -1.24
C ARG A 240 -19.81 -1.08 -0.31
N GLN A 241 -18.70 -0.66 -0.90
CA GLN A 241 -17.57 -0.13 -0.14
C GLN A 241 -17.88 1.28 0.39
N SER A 242 -17.22 1.70 1.49
CA SER A 242 -17.42 3.05 2.07
C SER A 242 -17.21 4.16 1.04
N HIS A 243 -16.23 4.03 0.17
CA HIS A 243 -15.96 4.98 -0.91
C HIS A 243 -17.11 5.07 -1.93
N ASP A 244 -17.72 3.94 -2.29
CA ASP A 244 -18.86 3.92 -3.21
C ASP A 244 -20.11 4.55 -2.56
N ILE A 245 -20.30 4.34 -1.25
CA ILE A 245 -21.38 4.96 -0.49
C ILE A 245 -21.16 6.48 -0.43
N ALA A 246 -19.97 6.93 -0.04
CA ALA A 246 -19.60 8.34 0.01
C ALA A 246 -19.81 9.04 -1.33
N LYS A 247 -19.43 8.40 -2.44
CA LYS A 247 -19.72 8.91 -3.80
C LYS A 247 -21.19 8.98 -4.12
N ALA A 248 -21.98 7.97 -3.73
CA ALA A 248 -23.39 7.92 -4.05
C ALA A 248 -24.20 9.00 -3.29
N VAL A 249 -23.83 9.29 -2.04
CA VAL A 249 -24.54 10.29 -1.22
C VAL A 249 -24.11 11.73 -1.54
N ARG A 250 -22.92 11.93 -2.07
CA ARG A 250 -22.32 13.25 -2.34
C ARG A 250 -23.23 14.17 -3.17
N PRO A 251 -23.79 13.79 -4.33
CA PRO A 251 -24.60 14.70 -5.14
C PRO A 251 -25.80 15.26 -4.40
N LYS A 252 -26.48 14.42 -3.60
CA LYS A 252 -27.68 14.84 -2.86
C LYS A 252 -27.32 15.74 -1.69
N ILE A 253 -26.26 15.46 -0.97
CA ILE A 253 -25.75 16.34 0.10
C ILE A 253 -25.39 17.71 -0.46
N HIS A 254 -24.67 17.75 -1.58
CA HIS A 254 -24.33 19.01 -2.24
C HIS A 254 -25.57 19.79 -2.69
N GLU A 255 -26.60 19.10 -3.21
CA GLU A 255 -27.88 19.74 -3.58
C GLU A 255 -28.56 20.40 -2.37
N ILE A 256 -28.61 19.69 -1.23
CA ILE A 256 -29.20 20.21 0.02
C ILE A 256 -28.45 21.46 0.45
N VAL A 257 -27.13 21.39 0.56
CA VAL A 257 -26.31 22.48 1.09
C VAL A 257 -26.28 23.69 0.14
N LYS A 258 -26.29 23.46 -1.17
CA LYS A 258 -26.35 24.53 -2.18
C LYS A 258 -27.59 25.41 -2.03
N LYS A 259 -28.74 24.87 -1.64
CA LYS A 259 -29.97 25.65 -1.38
C LYS A 259 -29.78 26.68 -0.27
N HIS A 260 -28.86 26.41 0.65
CA HIS A 260 -28.56 27.23 1.81
C HIS A 260 -27.25 28.02 1.66
N GLN A 261 -26.65 28.08 0.45
CA GLN A 261 -25.38 28.77 0.15
C GLN A 261 -24.21 28.30 1.03
N GLY A 262 -24.29 27.09 1.59
CA GLY A 262 -23.22 26.49 2.38
C GLY A 262 -22.19 25.76 1.51
N HIS A 263 -21.11 25.36 2.15
CA HIS A 263 -20.08 24.50 1.58
C HIS A 263 -19.99 23.21 2.37
N VAL A 264 -19.89 22.08 1.69
CA VAL A 264 -19.84 20.75 2.34
C VAL A 264 -18.75 19.89 1.74
N GLN A 265 -18.09 19.15 2.61
CA GLN A 265 -17.08 18.15 2.23
C GLN A 265 -17.46 16.79 2.81
N ILE A 266 -17.25 15.74 2.04
CA ILE A 266 -17.36 14.36 2.53
C ILE A 266 -15.94 13.83 2.75
N ALA A 267 -15.51 13.82 4.00
CA ALA A 267 -14.20 13.42 4.40
C ALA A 267 -14.16 11.93 4.71
N GLU A 268 -13.47 11.19 3.85
CA GLU A 268 -13.11 9.79 4.10
C GLU A 268 -11.74 9.70 4.76
N VAL A 269 -11.50 8.63 5.52
CA VAL A 269 -10.16 8.37 6.07
C VAL A 269 -9.21 8.10 4.90
N PRO A 270 -8.18 8.95 4.70
CA PRO A 270 -7.27 8.76 3.58
C PRO A 270 -6.48 7.47 3.73
N PRO A 271 -6.17 6.80 2.62
CA PRO A 271 -5.29 5.63 2.65
C PRO A 271 -3.85 6.07 2.93
N GLY A 272 -3.18 5.36 3.85
CA GLY A 272 -1.77 5.58 4.13
C GLY A 272 -1.48 6.65 5.19
N PRO A 273 -0.34 7.35 5.09
CA PRO A 273 0.05 8.34 6.08
C PRO A 273 -0.90 9.53 6.11
N PRO A 274 -0.93 10.26 7.25
CA PRO A 274 -1.79 11.40 7.43
C PRO A 274 -1.48 12.50 6.39
N VAL A 275 -2.48 12.82 5.58
CA VAL A 275 -2.42 13.90 4.58
C VAL A 275 -3.65 14.79 4.72
N LEU A 276 -3.47 16.09 4.48
CA LEU A 276 -4.57 17.07 4.55
C LEU A 276 -5.67 16.74 3.54
N SER A 277 -5.29 16.37 2.34
CA SER A 277 -6.19 15.97 1.28
C SER A 277 -5.49 15.01 0.31
N THR A 278 -6.24 14.35 -0.57
CA THR A 278 -5.71 13.49 -1.64
C THR A 278 -4.88 14.31 -2.64
N LEU A 279 -5.29 15.54 -2.90
CA LEU A 279 -4.60 16.51 -3.73
C LEU A 279 -4.40 17.80 -2.91
N VAL A 280 -3.15 18.16 -2.66
CA VAL A 280 -2.79 19.40 -1.93
C VAL A 280 -1.97 20.26 -2.87
N LEU A 281 -2.41 21.52 -3.05
CA LEU A 281 -1.71 22.53 -3.83
C LEU A 281 -1.22 23.62 -2.89
N GLU A 282 0.07 23.84 -2.86
CA GLU A 282 0.70 24.90 -2.08
C GLU A 282 1.06 26.06 -3.01
N ILE A 283 0.59 27.26 -2.67
CA ILE A 283 0.79 28.45 -3.46
C ILE A 283 1.75 29.37 -2.74
N TYR A 284 2.90 29.62 -3.36
CA TYR A 284 3.91 30.54 -2.86
C TYR A 284 3.99 31.80 -3.74
N GLY A 285 4.17 32.95 -3.10
CA GLY A 285 4.30 34.21 -3.81
C GLY A 285 4.74 35.36 -2.91
N PRO A 286 5.24 36.47 -3.46
CA PRO A 286 5.78 37.58 -2.70
C PRO A 286 4.71 38.37 -1.92
N THR A 287 3.43 38.30 -2.34
CA THR A 287 2.32 39.06 -1.73
C THR A 287 1.13 38.14 -1.46
N VAL A 288 0.48 38.34 -0.32
CA VAL A 288 -0.73 37.59 0.07
C VAL A 288 -1.87 37.80 -0.94
N ALA A 289 -2.07 39.04 -1.41
CA ALA A 289 -3.09 39.36 -2.43
C ALA A 289 -2.86 38.58 -3.74
N GLY A 290 -1.61 38.47 -4.18
CA GLY A 290 -1.26 37.65 -5.36
C GLY A 290 -1.51 36.16 -5.16
N GLN A 291 -1.19 35.64 -3.97
CA GLN A 291 -1.46 34.24 -3.62
C GLN A 291 -2.97 33.96 -3.61
N GLN A 292 -3.78 34.83 -3.01
CA GLN A 292 -5.25 34.70 -2.98
C GLN A 292 -5.86 34.78 -4.38
N ALA A 293 -5.42 35.75 -5.21
CA ALA A 293 -5.89 35.87 -6.60
C ALA A 293 -5.55 34.61 -7.43
N LEU A 294 -4.39 34.02 -7.22
CA LEU A 294 -3.99 32.77 -7.88
C LEU A 294 -4.80 31.58 -7.34
N ALA A 295 -5.03 31.51 -6.02
CA ALA A 295 -5.85 30.49 -5.40
C ALA A 295 -7.26 30.46 -5.98
N ALA A 296 -7.92 31.61 -6.12
CA ALA A 296 -9.25 31.73 -6.73
C ALA A 296 -9.28 31.24 -8.19
N LYS A 297 -8.25 31.53 -8.99
CA LYS A 297 -8.14 31.02 -10.36
C LYS A 297 -7.97 29.49 -10.37
N ILE A 298 -7.16 28.94 -9.49
CA ILE A 298 -6.92 27.50 -9.38
C ILE A 298 -8.20 26.79 -8.91
N GLU A 299 -8.89 27.34 -7.92
CA GLU A 299 -10.17 26.80 -7.44
C GLU A 299 -11.19 26.70 -8.57
N LYS A 300 -11.32 27.75 -9.38
CA LYS A 300 -12.19 27.74 -10.57
C LYS A 300 -11.78 26.64 -11.56
N LEU A 301 -10.51 26.53 -11.90
CA LEU A 301 -10.01 25.48 -12.80
C LEU A 301 -10.28 24.08 -12.27
N LEU A 302 -10.08 23.86 -10.96
CA LEU A 302 -10.33 22.58 -10.31
C LEU A 302 -11.83 22.25 -10.28
N SER A 303 -12.69 23.23 -10.05
CA SER A 303 -14.17 23.03 -10.06
C SER A 303 -14.72 22.62 -11.43
N GLU A 304 -14.04 23.02 -12.51
CA GLU A 304 -14.36 22.63 -13.88
C GLU A 304 -13.70 21.31 -14.31
N SER A 305 -12.78 20.78 -13.48
CA SER A 305 -12.02 19.56 -13.80
C SER A 305 -12.78 18.29 -13.42
N GLU A 306 -12.88 17.35 -14.35
CA GLU A 306 -13.53 16.06 -14.09
C GLU A 306 -12.75 15.24 -13.04
N GLY A 307 -13.46 14.72 -12.05
CA GLY A 307 -12.88 13.86 -11.01
C GLY A 307 -12.34 14.60 -9.78
N VAL A 308 -12.40 15.94 -9.76
CA VAL A 308 -12.10 16.75 -8.57
C VAL A 308 -13.38 17.13 -7.87
N THR A 309 -13.44 16.93 -6.55
CA THR A 309 -14.60 17.26 -5.71
C THR A 309 -14.15 17.79 -4.35
N ASP A 310 -15.06 18.48 -3.65
CA ASP A 310 -14.84 18.96 -2.28
C ASP A 310 -13.58 19.84 -2.16
N ILE A 311 -13.48 20.84 -3.03
CA ILE A 311 -12.35 21.79 -3.04
C ILE A 311 -12.45 22.66 -1.79
N ASP A 312 -11.34 22.79 -1.08
CA ASP A 312 -11.23 23.62 0.12
C ASP A 312 -10.00 24.53 0.02
N THR A 313 -10.11 25.73 0.54
CA THR A 313 -9.03 26.71 0.59
C THR A 313 -8.76 27.13 2.02
N TYR A 314 -7.50 27.09 2.45
CA TYR A 314 -7.05 27.57 3.76
C TYR A 314 -6.66 29.07 3.69
N SER A 315 -7.33 29.86 2.85
CA SER A 315 -7.13 31.32 2.83
C SER A 315 -7.89 31.95 3.99
N GLN A 316 -7.23 32.87 4.70
CA GLN A 316 -7.93 33.70 5.67
C GLN A 316 -8.91 34.61 4.91
N SER A 317 -10.14 34.66 5.39
CA SER A 317 -11.07 35.71 4.93
C SER A 317 -10.49 37.08 5.26
N PRO A 318 -10.63 38.07 4.37
CA PRO A 318 -10.11 39.42 4.59
C PRO A 318 -10.75 40.09 5.81
#